data_36e3a0ce03623766af94ab3f8d348a5b
#
_entry.id   36e3a0ce03623766af94ab3f8d348a5b
#
_cell.length_a   1.000
_cell.length_b   1.000
_cell.length_c   1.000
_cell.angle_alpha   90.00
_cell.angle_beta   90.00
_cell.angle_gamma   90.00
#
_symmetry.space_group_name_H-M   'P 1'
#
loop_
_entity.id
_entity.type
_entity.pdbx_description
1 polymer ?
#
loop_
_entity_poly.entity_id
_entity_poly.type
_entity_poly.pdbx_seq_one_letter_code
_entity_poly.pdbx_strand_id
1 'polypeptide(L)'
;MKLNIDIKFDNNGRIVPFMNGREVTMNDSPFVVFLATAGMCSAVFVKAFIEQRGLSLEGLVITQVMEYDQRTNHVSEILIDIKLPADFPEKYTNAIKKVVNQCPVKQHLLNPPTFEVVTNLDKVAVN
;
A
#
# COMPACT_ATOMS: atom_id res chain seq x y z
N MET A 1 14.74 10.12 -6.63
CA MET A 1 14.53 10.61 -5.26
C MET A 1 13.62 9.67 -4.50
N LYS A 2 13.74 9.67 -3.20
CA LYS A 2 12.92 8.78 -2.38
C LYS A 2 11.66 9.48 -1.89
N LEU A 3 10.52 8.79 -2.02
CA LEU A 3 9.25 9.22 -1.46
C LEU A 3 8.83 8.20 -0.39
N ASN A 4 8.32 8.71 0.72
CA ASN A 4 7.84 7.86 1.80
C ASN A 4 6.38 8.13 2.07
N ILE A 5 5.60 7.05 2.19
CA ILE A 5 4.22 7.13 2.67
C ILE A 5 4.15 6.27 3.93
N ASP A 6 3.78 6.91 5.04
CA ASP A 6 3.60 6.22 6.31
C ASP A 6 2.14 5.82 6.44
N ILE A 7 1.90 4.56 6.70
CA ILE A 7 0.55 4.04 6.93
C ILE A 7 0.41 3.79 8.43
N LYS A 8 -0.53 4.49 9.04
CA LYS A 8 -0.77 4.40 10.48
C LYS A 8 -2.21 3.97 10.75
N PHE A 9 -2.46 3.57 11.99
CA PHE A 9 -3.78 3.16 12.43
C PHE A 9 -4.27 4.15 13.48
N ASP A 10 -5.48 4.68 13.29
CA ASP A 10 -6.06 5.60 14.26
C ASP A 10 -6.65 4.82 15.45
N ASN A 11 -7.23 5.55 16.43
CA ASN A 11 -7.77 4.95 17.64
C ASN A 11 -8.93 3.98 17.37
N ASN A 12 -9.56 4.09 16.21
CA ASN A 12 -10.64 3.19 15.79
C ASN A 12 -10.13 2.06 14.90
N GLY A 13 -8.81 1.97 14.73
CA GLY A 13 -8.21 0.95 13.85
C GLY A 13 -8.31 1.26 12.37
N ARG A 14 -8.71 2.49 12.02
CA ARG A 14 -8.79 2.90 10.62
C ARG A 14 -7.39 3.15 10.06
N ILE A 15 -7.18 2.74 8.82
CA ILE A 15 -5.91 2.86 8.12
C ILE A 15 -5.82 4.28 7.51
N VAL A 16 -4.74 4.99 7.84
CA VAL A 16 -4.58 6.39 7.42
C VAL A 16 -3.18 6.59 6.81
N PRO A 17 -3.10 7.05 5.55
CA PRO A 17 -1.81 7.32 4.90
C PRO A 17 -1.33 8.75 5.15
N PHE A 18 -0.02 8.91 5.34
CA PHE A 18 0.62 10.22 5.53
C PHE A 18 1.82 10.35 4.60
N MET A 19 1.97 11.53 4.02
CA MET A 19 3.17 11.90 3.25
C MET A 19 3.66 13.23 3.80
N ASN A 20 4.93 13.29 4.20
CA ASN A 20 5.54 14.49 4.79
C ASN A 20 4.74 15.02 6.00
N GLY A 21 4.22 14.10 6.81
CA GLY A 21 3.46 14.45 8.02
C GLY A 21 2.03 14.91 7.78
N ARG A 22 1.57 14.92 6.53
CA ARG A 22 0.23 15.35 6.16
C ARG A 22 -0.57 14.15 5.64
N GLU A 23 -1.82 14.04 6.07
CA GLU A 23 -2.70 12.97 5.60
C GLU A 23 -2.91 13.07 4.08
N VAL A 24 -2.73 11.97 3.38
CA VAL A 24 -3.05 11.87 1.96
C VAL A 24 -4.56 11.70 1.81
N THR A 25 -5.18 12.54 0.98
CA THR A 25 -6.62 12.52 0.75
C THR A 25 -6.92 12.45 -0.75
N MET A 26 -8.18 12.30 -1.08
CA MET A 26 -8.62 12.29 -2.48
C MET A 26 -8.41 13.63 -3.20
N ASN A 27 -8.02 14.68 -2.45
CA ASN A 27 -7.65 15.97 -3.03
C ASN A 27 -6.20 16.03 -3.50
N ASP A 28 -5.40 15.03 -3.15
CA ASP A 28 -4.03 14.90 -3.67
C ASP A 28 -4.05 14.43 -5.11
N SER A 29 -2.89 14.50 -5.79
CA SER A 29 -2.83 14.04 -7.18
C SER A 29 -3.23 12.56 -7.28
N PRO A 30 -3.89 12.16 -8.38
CA PRO A 30 -4.31 10.76 -8.53
C PRO A 30 -3.18 9.75 -8.38
N PHE A 31 -1.98 10.09 -8.85
CA PHE A 31 -0.83 9.20 -8.71
C PHE A 31 -0.42 9.01 -7.26
N VAL A 32 -0.40 10.09 -6.46
CA VAL A 32 -0.11 10.01 -5.02
C VAL A 32 -1.17 9.16 -4.31
N VAL A 33 -2.44 9.36 -4.66
CA VAL A 33 -3.54 8.57 -4.10
C VAL A 33 -3.37 7.10 -4.44
N PHE A 34 -2.98 6.79 -5.68
CA PHE A 34 -2.70 5.41 -6.10
C PHE A 34 -1.59 4.79 -5.25
N LEU A 35 -0.48 5.51 -5.05
CA LEU A 35 0.64 5.02 -4.25
C LEU A 35 0.23 4.82 -2.79
N ALA A 36 -0.54 5.75 -2.23
CA ALA A 36 -1.06 5.63 -0.87
C ALA A 36 -1.98 4.41 -0.74
N THR A 37 -2.84 4.20 -1.72
CA THR A 37 -3.77 3.07 -1.73
C THR A 37 -3.02 1.74 -1.78
N ALA A 38 -1.93 1.67 -2.54
CA ALA A 38 -1.10 0.47 -2.59
C ALA A 38 -0.53 0.13 -1.20
N GLY A 39 -0.03 1.13 -0.47
CA GLY A 39 0.45 0.93 0.90
C GLY A 39 -0.67 0.55 1.86
N MET A 40 -1.81 1.20 1.74
CA MET A 40 -2.98 0.89 2.58
C MET A 40 -3.46 -0.54 2.36
N CYS A 41 -3.43 -1.02 1.13
CA CYS A 41 -3.83 -2.39 0.82
C CYS A 41 -2.94 -3.41 1.55
N SER A 42 -1.62 -3.18 1.56
CA SER A 42 -0.70 -3.99 2.36
C SER A 42 -1.05 -3.96 3.84
N ALA A 43 -1.39 -2.77 4.35
CA ALA A 43 -1.73 -2.57 5.75
C ALA A 43 -2.98 -3.36 6.17
N VAL A 44 -3.97 -3.52 5.28
CA VAL A 44 -5.16 -4.33 5.55
C VAL A 44 -4.76 -5.76 5.93
N PHE A 45 -3.84 -6.35 5.17
CA PHE A 45 -3.42 -7.73 5.40
C PHE A 45 -2.56 -7.87 6.65
N VAL A 46 -1.69 -6.89 6.91
CA VAL A 46 -0.87 -6.88 8.14
C VAL A 46 -1.76 -6.75 9.37
N LYS A 47 -2.73 -5.83 9.33
CA LYS A 47 -3.68 -5.64 10.43
C LYS A 47 -4.46 -6.92 10.70
N ALA A 48 -5.01 -7.54 9.65
CA ALA A 48 -5.78 -8.78 9.80
C ALA A 48 -4.93 -9.89 10.43
N PHE A 49 -3.68 -10.04 9.99
CA PHE A 49 -2.77 -11.02 10.55
C PHE A 49 -2.57 -10.84 12.05
N ILE A 50 -2.34 -9.60 12.47
CA ILE A 50 -2.08 -9.27 13.88
C ILE A 50 -3.34 -9.49 14.72
N GLU A 51 -4.49 -9.01 14.24
CA GLU A 51 -5.77 -9.13 14.98
C GLU A 51 -6.23 -10.57 15.12
N GLN A 52 -6.05 -11.40 14.08
CA GLN A 52 -6.44 -12.80 14.13
C GLN A 52 -5.68 -13.59 15.18
N ARG A 53 -4.52 -13.10 15.60
CA ARG A 53 -3.70 -13.74 16.64
C ARG A 53 -3.86 -13.09 18.01
N GLY A 54 -4.81 -12.17 18.14
CA GLY A 54 -5.05 -11.48 19.41
C GLY A 54 -3.92 -10.56 19.84
N LEU A 55 -3.07 -10.13 18.90
CA LEU A 55 -1.95 -9.24 19.17
C LEU A 55 -2.37 -7.79 19.01
N SER A 56 -1.62 -6.88 19.68
CA SER A 56 -1.90 -5.45 19.64
C SER A 56 -1.37 -4.81 18.35
N LEU A 57 -2.10 -3.82 17.86
CA LEU A 57 -1.65 -2.95 16.77
C LEU A 57 -0.79 -1.78 17.27
N GLU A 58 -0.67 -1.60 18.58
CA GLU A 58 0.03 -0.46 19.15
C GLU A 58 1.50 -0.45 18.74
N GLY A 59 1.94 0.68 18.19
CA GLY A 59 3.30 0.84 17.69
C GLY A 59 3.53 0.35 16.27
N LEU A 60 2.52 -0.26 15.64
CA LEU A 60 2.63 -0.70 14.25
C LEU A 60 2.61 0.51 13.31
N VAL A 61 3.67 0.63 12.50
CA VAL A 61 3.75 1.62 11.42
C VAL A 61 4.27 0.90 10.18
N ILE A 62 3.63 1.15 9.05
CA ILE A 62 4.09 0.62 7.78
C ILE A 62 4.55 1.80 6.94
N THR A 63 5.81 1.80 6.52
CA THR A 63 6.36 2.85 5.67
C THR A 63 6.63 2.27 4.29
N GLN A 64 5.98 2.84 3.29
CA GLN A 64 6.26 2.52 1.90
C GLN A 64 7.30 3.48 1.38
N VAL A 65 8.50 2.97 1.10
CA VAL A 65 9.62 3.75 0.58
C VAL A 65 9.72 3.48 -0.92
N MET A 66 9.67 4.54 -1.71
CA MET A 66 9.66 4.42 -3.16
C MET A 66 10.81 5.20 -3.78
N GLU A 67 11.45 4.59 -4.76
CA GLU A 67 12.40 5.29 -5.61
C GLU A 67 11.63 5.88 -6.79
N TYR A 68 11.63 7.21 -6.90
CA TYR A 68 10.80 7.95 -7.84
C TYR A 68 11.63 8.84 -8.75
N ASP A 69 11.37 8.76 -10.06
CA ASP A 69 11.97 9.64 -11.06
C ASP A 69 10.93 10.66 -11.51
N GLN A 70 11.16 11.93 -11.15
CA GLN A 70 10.23 13.02 -11.49
C GLN A 70 10.12 13.26 -12.99
N ARG A 71 11.18 12.99 -13.75
CA ARG A 71 11.17 13.25 -15.19
C ARG A 71 10.23 12.32 -15.94
N THR A 72 10.13 11.08 -15.49
CA THR A 72 9.33 10.05 -16.15
C THR A 72 8.09 9.68 -15.39
N ASN A 73 7.90 10.22 -14.16
CA ASN A 73 6.83 9.83 -13.24
C ASN A 73 6.84 8.33 -12.96
N HIS A 74 8.03 7.73 -12.89
CA HIS A 74 8.18 6.29 -12.71
C HIS A 74 8.67 5.95 -11.32
N VAL A 75 8.02 4.96 -10.71
CA VAL A 75 8.48 4.34 -9.47
C VAL A 75 9.19 3.05 -9.83
N SER A 76 10.50 2.99 -9.59
CA SER A 76 11.32 1.84 -9.96
C SER A 76 11.44 0.80 -8.85
N GLU A 77 11.32 1.22 -7.60
CA GLU A 77 11.41 0.34 -6.45
C GLU A 77 10.40 0.72 -5.39
N ILE A 78 9.82 -0.27 -4.75
CA ILE A 78 8.92 -0.10 -3.60
C ILE A 78 9.41 -1.03 -2.50
N LEU A 79 9.80 -0.45 -1.38
CA LEU A 79 10.13 -1.17 -0.16
C LEU A 79 9.00 -0.98 0.84
N ILE A 80 8.50 -2.07 1.39
CA ILE A 80 7.51 -2.02 2.46
C ILE A 80 8.24 -2.33 3.76
N ASP A 81 8.38 -1.33 4.61
CA ASP A 81 9.03 -1.44 5.91
C ASP A 81 7.94 -1.55 6.98
N ILE A 82 7.87 -2.70 7.64
CA ILE A 82 6.87 -2.96 8.67
C ILE A 82 7.56 -2.82 10.03
N LYS A 83 7.25 -1.72 10.72
CA LYS A 83 7.71 -1.53 12.10
C LYS A 83 6.73 -2.23 13.02
N LEU A 84 7.14 -3.40 13.50
CA LEU A 84 6.29 -4.25 14.32
C LEU A 84 6.19 -3.74 15.76
N PRO A 85 5.05 -4.02 16.45
CA PRO A 85 4.96 -3.75 17.89
C PRO A 85 6.07 -4.43 18.67
N ALA A 86 6.45 -3.85 19.81
CA ALA A 86 7.58 -4.35 20.61
C ALA A 86 7.38 -5.79 21.12
N ASP A 87 6.13 -6.18 21.35
CA ASP A 87 5.79 -7.52 21.85
C ASP A 87 5.43 -8.52 20.74
N PHE A 88 5.66 -8.15 19.48
CA PHE A 88 5.35 -9.03 18.35
C PHE A 88 6.26 -10.26 18.38
N PRO A 89 5.68 -11.49 18.35
CA PRO A 89 6.49 -12.71 18.40
C PRO A 89 7.36 -12.85 17.14
N GLU A 90 8.65 -13.05 17.37
CA GLU A 90 9.62 -13.18 16.27
C GLU A 90 9.30 -14.33 15.32
N LYS A 91 8.67 -15.40 15.83
CA LYS A 91 8.30 -16.56 15.01
C LYS A 91 7.34 -16.24 13.87
N TYR A 92 6.62 -15.10 13.94
CA TYR A 92 5.67 -14.69 12.90
C TYR A 92 6.28 -13.76 11.85
N THR A 93 7.55 -13.41 11.96
CA THR A 93 8.18 -12.42 11.07
C THR A 93 8.07 -12.80 9.60
N ASN A 94 8.38 -14.07 9.27
CA ASN A 94 8.31 -14.50 7.87
C ASN A 94 6.86 -14.61 7.37
N ALA A 95 5.94 -15.01 8.24
CA ALA A 95 4.54 -15.13 7.86
C ALA A 95 3.93 -13.77 7.56
N ILE A 96 4.24 -12.74 8.34
CA ILE A 96 3.68 -11.41 8.12
C ILE A 96 4.22 -10.80 6.81
N LYS A 97 5.45 -11.09 6.44
CA LYS A 97 5.98 -10.66 5.14
C LYS A 97 5.20 -11.30 3.98
N LYS A 98 4.80 -12.55 4.14
CA LYS A 98 4.06 -13.29 3.11
C LYS A 98 2.65 -12.76 2.91
N VAL A 99 1.98 -12.32 3.98
CA VAL A 99 0.60 -11.83 3.85
C VAL A 99 0.53 -10.53 3.04
N VAL A 100 1.58 -9.72 3.07
CA VAL A 100 1.66 -8.50 2.25
C VAL A 100 1.57 -8.84 0.76
N ASN A 101 2.10 -10.00 0.36
CA ASN A 101 2.06 -10.44 -1.03
C ASN A 101 0.66 -10.84 -1.50
N GLN A 102 -0.29 -11.02 -0.59
CA GLN A 102 -1.69 -11.34 -0.92
C GLN A 102 -2.48 -10.11 -1.32
N CYS A 103 -1.91 -8.92 -1.16
CA CYS A 103 -2.55 -7.65 -1.50
C CYS A 103 -2.95 -7.64 -2.99
N PRO A 104 -4.25 -7.44 -3.31
CA PRO A 104 -4.70 -7.41 -4.71
C PRO A 104 -4.01 -6.33 -5.54
N VAL A 105 -3.72 -5.17 -4.95
CA VAL A 105 -3.01 -4.11 -5.67
C VAL A 105 -1.63 -4.60 -6.10
N LYS A 106 -0.88 -5.23 -5.18
CA LYS A 106 0.44 -5.76 -5.50
C LYS A 106 0.36 -6.85 -6.57
N GLN A 107 -0.63 -7.73 -6.47
CA GLN A 107 -0.82 -8.79 -7.47
C GLN A 107 -1.09 -8.21 -8.87
N HIS A 108 -1.82 -7.10 -8.94
CA HIS A 108 -2.08 -6.43 -10.21
C HIS A 108 -0.85 -5.69 -10.76
N LEU A 109 0.08 -5.29 -9.90
CA LEU A 109 1.34 -4.71 -10.35
C LEU A 109 2.30 -5.79 -10.87
N LEU A 110 2.29 -6.98 -10.26
CA LEU A 110 3.14 -8.10 -10.68
C LEU A 110 2.59 -8.78 -11.93
N ASN A 111 1.27 -8.87 -12.05
CA ASN A 111 0.59 -9.48 -13.19
C ASN A 111 -0.45 -8.48 -13.71
N PRO A 112 0.00 -7.45 -14.45
CA PRO A 112 -0.88 -6.36 -14.84
C PRO A 112 -1.97 -6.82 -15.80
N PRO A 113 -3.15 -6.19 -15.73
CA PRO A 113 -4.21 -6.45 -16.70
C PRO A 113 -3.86 -5.87 -18.06
N THR A 114 -4.53 -6.34 -19.10
CA THR A 114 -4.44 -5.71 -20.39
C THR A 114 -5.27 -4.42 -20.39
N PHE A 115 -4.80 -3.43 -21.15
CA PHE A 115 -5.49 -2.16 -21.29
C PHE A 115 -5.98 -1.99 -22.72
N GLU A 116 -7.19 -1.52 -22.84
CA GLU A 116 -7.76 -1.13 -24.11
C GLU A 116 -8.47 0.21 -23.93
N VAL A 117 -8.21 1.15 -24.83
CA VAL A 117 -8.86 2.47 -24.81
C VAL A 117 -9.72 2.59 -26.04
N VAL A 118 -11.00 2.84 -25.83
CA VAL A 118 -11.95 3.02 -26.93
C VAL A 118 -12.70 4.33 -26.74
N THR A 119 -13.20 4.87 -27.87
CA THR A 119 -14.09 6.03 -27.87
C THR A 119 -15.42 5.61 -28.43
N ASN A 120 -16.42 6.48 -28.31
CA ASN A 120 -17.74 6.24 -28.94
C ASN A 120 -17.69 6.22 -30.47
N LEU A 121 -16.55 6.63 -31.04
CA LEU A 121 -16.37 6.62 -32.51
C LEU A 121 -15.77 5.29 -33.00
N ASP A 122 -15.25 4.47 -32.12
CA ASP A 122 -14.70 3.16 -32.45
C ASP A 122 -15.84 2.17 -32.69
N LYS A 123 -15.63 1.26 -33.63
CA LYS A 123 -16.65 0.24 -34.00
C LYS A 123 -16.46 -1.05 -33.19
N VAL A 124 -15.82 -0.97 -32.03
CA VAL A 124 -15.58 -2.13 -31.18
C VAL A 124 -16.75 -2.30 -30.22
N ALA A 125 -17.31 -3.52 -30.16
CA ALA A 125 -18.35 -3.83 -29.19
C ALA A 125 -17.70 -3.96 -27.82
N VAL A 126 -18.16 -3.15 -26.85
CA VAL A 126 -17.72 -3.25 -25.45
C VAL A 126 -18.80 -3.98 -24.67
N ASN A 127 -18.45 -5.13 -24.13
CA ASN A 127 -19.36 -5.93 -23.31
C ASN A 127 -19.16 -5.62 -21.83
#